data_7515ce4a9767872593b91a107de4bf78
#
_entry.id   7515ce4a9767872593b91a107de4bf78
#
_cell.length_a   1.000
_cell.length_b   1.000
_cell.length_c   1.000
_cell.angle_alpha   90.00
_cell.angle_beta   90.00
_cell.angle_gamma   90.00
#
_symmetry.space_group_name_H-M   'P 1'
#
loop_
_entity.id
_entity.type
_entity.pdbx_description
1 polymer ?
#
loop_
_entity_poly.entity_id
_entity_poly.type
_entity_poly.pdbx_seq_one_letter_code
_entity_poly.pdbx_strand_id
1 'polypeptide(L)'
;MQDYTITGEQLQAFRQRLVWEEKSPATIEKYLRDAAAFTAWLDGRAASKAAAGAWKAALLEAKLAPATINVKLAAVNRFLVFLGWPAFRVKPLRIQRRLFRDDSRELTRPEYLRLLETARTQGRERLVLLLETICGTGIRVSEVRYVTVEAVYRGRAKISLKGKIRTILLPGKLCRKLLKYARKQKIASGEIFLTRNEKGISRRQIWAEMKALCDKAGVAPSKVFPHNLRHLFARTFYRVCRDVAKLADVLGHSSIETTRIYLISTGTEHAGTLARLGLVC
;
A
#
# COMPACT_ATOMS: atom_id res chain seq x y z
N MET A 1 46.35 -1.30 0.89
CA MET A 1 45.14 -2.05 0.46
C MET A 1 43.93 -1.33 1.01
N GLN A 2 42.99 -0.97 0.17
CA GLN A 2 41.75 -0.30 0.65
C GLN A 2 40.93 -1.32 1.43
N ASP A 3 40.60 -0.97 2.68
CA ASP A 3 39.78 -1.82 3.52
C ASP A 3 38.29 -1.58 3.18
N TYR A 4 37.60 -2.64 2.77
CA TYR A 4 36.17 -2.63 2.41
C TYR A 4 35.30 -3.23 3.50
N THR A 5 35.77 -3.25 4.75
CA THR A 5 35.00 -3.72 5.89
C THR A 5 33.96 -2.67 6.28
N ILE A 6 32.72 -3.11 6.53
CA ILE A 6 31.62 -2.23 6.92
C ILE A 6 31.60 -2.09 8.45
N THR A 7 31.62 -0.85 8.94
CA THR A 7 31.59 -0.54 10.38
C THR A 7 30.21 -0.05 10.86
N GLY A 8 29.98 -0.14 12.17
CA GLY A 8 28.78 0.44 12.80
C GLY A 8 28.67 1.96 12.61
N GLU A 9 29.79 2.67 12.62
CA GLU A 9 29.85 4.11 12.38
C GLU A 9 29.36 4.49 10.98
N GLN A 10 29.72 3.69 9.97
CA GLN A 10 29.25 3.90 8.60
C GLN A 10 27.73 3.71 8.46
N LEU A 11 27.13 2.78 9.22
CA LEU A 11 25.67 2.63 9.26
C LEU A 11 25.01 3.85 9.90
N GLN A 12 25.61 4.41 10.96
CA GLN A 12 25.09 5.64 11.58
C GLN A 12 25.24 6.85 10.64
N ALA A 13 26.38 7.00 9.98
CA ALA A 13 26.60 8.05 9.00
C ALA A 13 25.60 7.92 7.81
N PHE A 14 25.29 6.70 7.37
CA PHE A 14 24.26 6.45 6.36
C PHE A 14 22.87 6.88 6.83
N ARG A 15 22.53 6.65 8.11
CA ARG A 15 21.30 7.17 8.70
C ARG A 15 21.22 8.69 8.60
N GLN A 16 22.28 9.40 8.98
CA GLN A 16 22.33 10.86 8.91
C GLN A 16 22.16 11.35 7.46
N ARG A 17 22.82 10.67 6.51
CA ARG A 17 22.67 10.96 5.08
C ARG A 17 21.23 10.83 4.61
N LEU A 18 20.53 9.76 5.01
CA LEU A 18 19.13 9.55 4.64
C LEU A 18 18.19 10.59 5.28
N VAL A 19 18.51 11.07 6.49
CA VAL A 19 17.79 12.18 7.14
C VAL A 19 18.02 13.48 6.37
N TRP A 20 19.26 13.77 6.01
CA TRP A 20 19.61 14.96 5.22
C TRP A 20 18.93 14.95 3.84
N GLU A 21 18.74 13.76 3.23
CA GLU A 21 17.96 13.57 2.00
C GLU A 21 16.44 13.63 2.22
N GLU A 22 15.96 14.05 3.38
CA GLU A 22 14.53 14.15 3.73
C GLU A 22 13.73 12.85 3.50
N LYS A 23 14.38 11.68 3.65
CA LYS A 23 13.65 10.41 3.55
C LYS A 23 12.67 10.25 4.72
N SER A 24 11.52 9.65 4.46
CA SER A 24 10.57 9.38 5.54
C SER A 24 11.15 8.44 6.60
N PRO A 25 10.79 8.58 7.90
CA PRO A 25 11.28 7.72 8.97
C PRO A 25 11.17 6.22 8.64
N ALA A 26 10.03 5.78 8.12
CA ALA A 26 9.83 4.38 7.71
C ALA A 26 10.76 3.93 6.57
N THR A 27 11.17 4.84 5.68
CA THR A 27 12.14 4.55 4.63
C THR A 27 13.54 4.43 5.22
N ILE A 28 13.90 5.32 6.14
CA ILE A 28 15.19 5.31 6.86
C ILE A 28 15.35 3.99 7.62
N GLU A 29 14.38 3.65 8.46
CA GLU A 29 14.38 2.39 9.23
C GLU A 29 14.52 1.17 8.33
N LYS A 30 13.79 1.16 7.21
CA LYS A 30 13.86 0.04 6.28
C LYS A 30 15.23 -0.08 5.61
N TYR A 31 15.82 1.02 5.16
CA TYR A 31 17.12 1.00 4.51
C TYR A 31 18.22 0.60 5.49
N LEU A 32 18.17 1.10 6.71
CA LEU A 32 19.12 0.72 7.75
C LEU A 32 19.01 -0.75 8.14
N ARG A 33 17.80 -1.27 8.32
CA ARG A 33 17.58 -2.68 8.63
C ARG A 33 18.13 -3.59 7.53
N ASP A 34 17.89 -3.25 6.26
CA ASP A 34 18.32 -4.07 5.14
C ASP A 34 19.85 -3.93 4.90
N ALA A 35 20.45 -2.76 5.16
CA ALA A 35 21.91 -2.55 5.17
C ALA A 35 22.59 -3.30 6.32
N ALA A 36 22.04 -3.20 7.54
CA ALA A 36 22.53 -3.96 8.71
C ALA A 36 22.45 -5.47 8.50
N ALA A 37 21.37 -5.96 7.86
CA ALA A 37 21.24 -7.38 7.54
C ALA A 37 22.32 -7.86 6.54
N PHE A 38 22.71 -7.02 5.59
CA PHE A 38 23.81 -7.32 4.68
C PHE A 38 25.18 -7.31 5.42
N THR A 39 25.40 -6.32 6.28
CA THR A 39 26.62 -6.23 7.10
C THR A 39 26.77 -7.45 8.02
N ALA A 40 25.69 -7.85 8.70
CA ALA A 40 25.67 -9.04 9.54
C ALA A 40 25.94 -10.33 8.72
N TRP A 41 25.42 -10.42 7.49
CA TRP A 41 25.68 -11.56 6.61
C TRP A 41 27.13 -11.61 6.14
N LEU A 42 27.77 -10.45 5.98
CA LEU A 42 29.23 -10.40 5.65
C LEU A 42 30.08 -10.97 6.79
N ASP A 43 29.65 -10.86 8.02
CA ASP A 43 30.32 -11.42 9.21
C ASP A 43 31.82 -11.01 9.26
N GLY A 44 32.07 -9.71 9.20
CA GLY A 44 33.43 -9.15 9.20
C GLY A 44 34.21 -9.27 7.89
N ARG A 45 33.69 -9.98 6.89
CA ARG A 45 34.35 -10.08 5.56
C ARG A 45 34.23 -8.77 4.82
N ALA A 46 35.24 -8.47 4.00
CA ALA A 46 35.24 -7.30 3.13
C ALA A 46 34.08 -7.31 2.12
N ALA A 47 33.43 -6.17 1.96
CA ALA A 47 32.44 -5.98 0.93
C ALA A 47 33.08 -6.02 -0.46
N SER A 48 32.42 -6.67 -1.41
CA SER A 48 32.81 -6.75 -2.80
C SER A 48 31.60 -7.00 -3.68
N LYS A 49 31.77 -6.86 -5.00
CA LYS A 49 30.71 -7.22 -5.94
C LYS A 49 30.34 -8.72 -5.86
N ALA A 50 31.33 -9.58 -5.63
CA ALA A 50 31.14 -11.01 -5.46
C ALA A 50 30.32 -11.28 -4.18
N ALA A 51 30.68 -10.64 -3.06
CA ALA A 51 29.93 -10.77 -1.79
C ALA A 51 28.48 -10.27 -1.92
N ALA A 52 28.26 -9.14 -2.57
CA ALA A 52 26.89 -8.63 -2.83
C ALA A 52 26.09 -9.58 -3.74
N GLY A 53 26.75 -10.22 -4.71
CA GLY A 53 26.17 -11.25 -5.56
C GLY A 53 25.79 -12.52 -4.79
N ALA A 54 26.67 -12.99 -3.91
CA ALA A 54 26.43 -14.13 -3.05
C ALA A 54 25.29 -13.88 -2.05
N TRP A 55 25.20 -12.66 -1.48
CA TRP A 55 24.07 -12.30 -0.64
C TRP A 55 22.74 -12.33 -1.40
N LYS A 56 22.73 -11.85 -2.67
CA LYS A 56 21.54 -11.97 -3.53
C LYS A 56 21.15 -13.44 -3.76
N ALA A 57 22.12 -14.33 -3.97
CA ALA A 57 21.87 -15.76 -4.11
C ALA A 57 21.28 -16.36 -2.84
N ALA A 58 21.85 -16.04 -1.66
CA ALA A 58 21.30 -16.46 -0.37
C ALA A 58 19.86 -16.01 -0.12
N LEU A 59 19.50 -14.80 -0.56
CA LEU A 59 18.11 -14.31 -0.49
C LEU A 59 17.16 -15.11 -1.41
N LEU A 60 17.64 -15.60 -2.55
CA LEU A 60 16.89 -16.47 -3.46
C LEU A 60 16.71 -17.87 -2.86
N GLU A 61 17.77 -18.45 -2.29
CA GLU A 61 17.74 -19.74 -1.61
C GLU A 61 16.78 -19.73 -0.40
N ALA A 62 16.70 -18.59 0.32
CA ALA A 62 15.73 -18.36 1.37
C ALA A 62 14.28 -18.20 0.85
N LYS A 63 14.03 -18.41 -0.46
CA LYS A 63 12.72 -18.38 -1.12
C LYS A 63 11.94 -17.10 -0.88
N LEU A 64 12.62 -15.96 -0.69
CA LEU A 64 11.96 -14.67 -0.58
C LEU A 64 11.31 -14.26 -1.91
N ALA A 65 10.18 -13.58 -1.83
CA ALA A 65 9.52 -13.06 -3.03
C ALA A 65 10.46 -12.11 -3.80
N PRO A 66 10.55 -12.22 -5.14
CA PRO A 66 11.45 -11.39 -5.96
C PRO A 66 11.34 -9.90 -5.72
N ALA A 67 10.12 -9.39 -5.48
CA ALA A 67 9.91 -7.99 -5.13
C ALA A 67 10.55 -7.62 -3.78
N THR A 68 10.52 -8.53 -2.79
CA THR A 68 11.17 -8.35 -1.49
C THR A 68 12.69 -8.30 -1.64
N ILE A 69 13.26 -9.22 -2.45
CA ILE A 69 14.69 -9.24 -2.76
C ILE A 69 15.09 -7.92 -3.41
N ASN A 70 14.38 -7.45 -4.42
CA ASN A 70 14.69 -6.20 -5.11
C ASN A 70 14.66 -4.98 -4.18
N VAL A 71 13.74 -4.97 -3.20
CA VAL A 71 13.70 -3.89 -2.21
C VAL A 71 14.92 -3.93 -1.28
N LYS A 72 15.36 -5.12 -0.84
CA LYS A 72 16.58 -5.30 -0.04
C LYS A 72 17.83 -4.89 -0.85
N LEU A 73 17.93 -5.33 -2.11
CA LEU A 73 19.02 -4.95 -3.00
C LEU A 73 19.07 -3.44 -3.25
N ALA A 74 17.92 -2.77 -3.37
CA ALA A 74 17.88 -1.32 -3.52
C ALA A 74 18.47 -0.59 -2.31
N ALA A 75 18.18 -1.05 -1.09
CA ALA A 75 18.74 -0.50 0.13
C ALA A 75 20.26 -0.71 0.20
N VAL A 76 20.74 -1.93 -0.04
CA VAL A 76 22.17 -2.27 -0.01
C VAL A 76 22.93 -1.54 -1.13
N ASN A 77 22.42 -1.52 -2.36
CA ASN A 77 23.02 -0.75 -3.45
C ASN A 77 23.14 0.74 -3.13
N ARG A 78 22.14 1.31 -2.45
CA ARG A 78 22.19 2.71 -2.00
C ARG A 78 23.25 2.92 -0.93
N PHE A 79 23.39 1.97 0.00
CA PHE A 79 24.40 1.99 1.03
C PHE A 79 25.82 1.87 0.44
N LEU A 80 26.05 0.93 -0.49
CA LEU A 80 27.32 0.79 -1.20
C LEU A 80 27.73 2.06 -1.97
N VAL A 81 26.77 2.74 -2.60
CA VAL A 81 27.02 4.05 -3.25
C VAL A 81 27.41 5.11 -2.21
N PHE A 82 26.76 5.13 -1.06
CA PHE A 82 27.10 6.05 0.04
C PHE A 82 28.52 5.83 0.54
N LEU A 83 28.96 4.58 0.64
CA LEU A 83 30.34 4.22 1.03
C LEU A 83 31.40 4.54 -0.02
N GLY A 84 31.00 5.05 -1.20
CA GLY A 84 31.93 5.27 -2.32
C GLY A 84 32.27 4.02 -3.13
N TRP A 85 31.49 2.94 -2.98
CA TRP A 85 31.71 1.65 -3.66
C TRP A 85 30.64 1.32 -4.71
N PRO A 86 30.37 2.19 -5.68
CA PRO A 86 29.30 1.98 -6.67
C PRO A 86 29.56 0.77 -7.58
N ALA A 87 30.80 0.34 -7.73
CA ALA A 87 31.18 -0.84 -8.51
C ALA A 87 30.67 -2.16 -7.90
N PHE A 88 30.39 -2.20 -6.59
CA PHE A 88 29.93 -3.40 -5.89
C PHE A 88 28.42 -3.61 -6.01
N ARG A 89 27.68 -2.68 -6.62
CA ARG A 89 26.23 -2.82 -6.83
C ARG A 89 25.89 -4.05 -7.65
N VAL A 90 24.79 -4.68 -7.31
CA VAL A 90 24.22 -5.81 -8.05
C VAL A 90 22.92 -5.43 -8.75
N LYS A 91 22.67 -6.03 -9.91
CA LYS A 91 21.45 -5.81 -10.67
C LYS A 91 20.24 -6.43 -9.94
N PRO A 92 19.10 -5.74 -9.90
CA PRO A 92 17.85 -6.32 -9.38
C PRO A 92 17.40 -7.51 -10.24
N LEU A 93 16.55 -8.35 -9.68
CA LEU A 93 15.89 -9.41 -10.43
C LEU A 93 14.93 -8.78 -11.44
N ARG A 94 14.93 -9.29 -12.65
CA ARG A 94 13.93 -8.94 -13.66
C ARG A 94 12.63 -9.64 -13.29
N ILE A 95 11.62 -8.87 -12.93
CA ILE A 95 10.29 -9.40 -12.61
C ILE A 95 9.41 -9.13 -13.82
N GLN A 96 8.92 -10.20 -14.44
CA GLN A 96 7.91 -10.06 -15.47
C GLN A 96 6.65 -9.43 -14.87
N ARG A 97 6.10 -8.45 -15.55
CA ARG A 97 4.81 -7.87 -15.15
C ARG A 97 3.74 -8.94 -15.20
N ARG A 98 2.90 -9.00 -14.18
CA ARG A 98 1.76 -9.91 -14.20
C ARG A 98 0.85 -9.53 -15.35
N LEU A 99 0.64 -10.45 -16.27
CA LEU A 99 -0.27 -10.29 -17.40
C LEU A 99 -1.73 -10.47 -16.98
N PHE A 100 -1.96 -11.33 -15.98
CA PHE A 100 -3.30 -11.67 -15.51
C PHE A 100 -3.45 -11.41 -14.02
N ARG A 101 -4.66 -11.03 -13.63
CA ARG A 101 -5.04 -10.84 -12.24
C ARG A 101 -5.34 -12.20 -11.60
N ASP A 102 -4.97 -12.32 -10.33
CA ASP A 102 -5.35 -13.45 -9.49
C ASP A 102 -6.67 -13.10 -8.76
N ASP A 103 -7.78 -13.62 -9.28
CA ASP A 103 -9.12 -13.37 -8.72
C ASP A 103 -9.30 -13.98 -7.33
N SER A 104 -8.51 -15.01 -6.97
CA SER A 104 -8.58 -15.65 -5.66
C SER A 104 -8.25 -14.69 -4.50
N ARG A 105 -7.50 -13.62 -4.78
CA ARG A 105 -7.10 -12.60 -3.80
C ARG A 105 -7.90 -11.31 -3.86
N GLU A 106 -8.81 -11.21 -4.82
CA GLU A 106 -9.58 -10.00 -5.06
C GLU A 106 -10.89 -10.00 -4.28
N LEU A 107 -11.20 -8.87 -3.64
CA LEU A 107 -12.49 -8.67 -3.01
C LEU A 107 -13.54 -8.32 -4.07
N THR A 108 -14.61 -9.09 -4.13
CA THR A 108 -15.74 -8.84 -5.01
C THR A 108 -16.77 -7.91 -4.36
N ARG A 109 -17.65 -7.30 -5.17
CA ARG A 109 -18.75 -6.48 -4.65
C ARG A 109 -19.71 -7.26 -3.75
N PRO A 110 -20.15 -8.48 -4.09
CA PRO A 110 -20.97 -9.29 -3.17
C PRO A 110 -20.28 -9.58 -1.83
N GLU A 111 -18.99 -9.93 -1.84
CA GLU A 111 -18.22 -10.14 -0.62
C GLU A 111 -18.13 -8.87 0.24
N TYR A 112 -17.89 -7.71 -0.40
CA TYR A 112 -17.90 -6.41 0.28
C TYR A 112 -19.27 -6.11 0.93
N LEU A 113 -20.37 -6.40 0.25
CA LEU A 113 -21.72 -6.19 0.81
C LEU A 113 -21.98 -7.11 2.01
N ARG A 114 -21.53 -8.38 1.97
CA ARG A 114 -21.60 -9.28 3.14
C ARG A 114 -20.79 -8.74 4.32
N LEU A 115 -19.59 -8.21 4.10
CA LEU A 115 -18.79 -7.58 5.16
C LEU A 115 -19.54 -6.39 5.79
N LEU A 116 -20.17 -5.54 4.98
CA LEU A 116 -20.96 -4.41 5.48
C LEU A 116 -22.15 -4.90 6.31
N GLU A 117 -22.90 -5.90 5.83
CA GLU A 117 -24.05 -6.42 6.52
C GLU A 117 -23.66 -7.08 7.85
N THR A 118 -22.61 -7.88 7.84
CA THR A 118 -22.06 -8.46 9.06
C THR A 118 -21.65 -7.39 10.09
N ALA A 119 -21.04 -6.30 9.63
CA ALA A 119 -20.68 -5.20 10.53
C ALA A 119 -21.91 -4.46 11.07
N ARG A 120 -22.99 -4.34 10.28
CA ARG A 120 -24.27 -3.74 10.71
C ARG A 120 -24.96 -4.60 11.75
N THR A 121 -25.12 -5.89 11.51
CA THR A 121 -25.77 -6.83 12.45
C THR A 121 -25.03 -6.92 13.78
N GLN A 122 -23.70 -6.69 13.77
CA GLN A 122 -22.88 -6.60 14.99
C GLN A 122 -22.91 -5.21 15.66
N GLY A 123 -23.69 -4.25 15.18
CA GLY A 123 -23.72 -2.89 15.73
C GLY A 123 -22.42 -2.09 15.55
N ARG A 124 -21.50 -2.52 14.66
CA ARG A 124 -20.20 -1.87 14.43
C ARG A 124 -20.32 -0.69 13.47
N GLU A 125 -21.14 0.30 13.82
CA GLU A 125 -21.44 1.45 12.95
C GLU A 125 -20.19 2.17 12.45
N ARG A 126 -19.18 2.41 13.31
CA ARG A 126 -17.90 3.01 12.93
C ARG A 126 -17.21 2.21 11.82
N LEU A 127 -17.17 0.88 11.96
CA LEU A 127 -16.51 0.01 10.97
C LEU A 127 -17.26 0.01 9.64
N VAL A 128 -18.58 0.01 9.65
CA VAL A 128 -19.40 0.16 8.43
C VAL A 128 -19.03 1.43 7.69
N LEU A 129 -19.00 2.57 8.39
CA LEU A 129 -18.68 3.86 7.79
C LEU A 129 -17.23 3.93 7.30
N LEU A 130 -16.31 3.29 8.00
CA LEU A 130 -14.91 3.20 7.60
C LEU A 130 -14.75 2.39 6.29
N LEU A 131 -15.42 1.24 6.19
CA LEU A 131 -15.44 0.42 4.97
C LEU A 131 -16.07 1.19 3.79
N GLU A 132 -17.21 1.84 4.04
CA GLU A 132 -17.89 2.68 3.04
C GLU A 132 -17.01 3.87 2.61
N THR A 133 -16.26 4.47 3.53
CA THR A 133 -15.33 5.57 3.23
C THR A 133 -14.19 5.11 2.33
N ILE A 134 -13.50 4.02 2.69
CA ILE A 134 -12.38 3.51 1.90
C ILE A 134 -12.86 3.04 0.53
N CYS A 135 -13.96 2.29 0.48
CA CYS A 135 -14.49 1.74 -0.76
C CYS A 135 -15.22 2.77 -1.63
N GLY A 136 -15.79 3.83 -1.04
CA GLY A 136 -16.53 4.86 -1.77
C GLY A 136 -15.67 6.03 -2.27
N THR A 137 -14.45 6.17 -1.78
CA THR A 137 -13.53 7.27 -2.14
C THR A 137 -12.19 6.81 -2.70
N GLY A 138 -11.87 5.53 -2.53
CA GLY A 138 -10.55 4.99 -2.88
C GLY A 138 -9.40 5.55 -2.02
N ILE A 139 -9.67 6.16 -0.87
CA ILE A 139 -8.67 6.72 0.06
C ILE A 139 -7.70 5.64 0.55
N ARG A 140 -6.44 6.00 0.76
CA ARG A 140 -5.49 5.08 1.42
C ARG A 140 -5.79 5.00 2.92
N VAL A 141 -5.56 3.84 3.52
CA VAL A 141 -5.80 3.65 4.97
C VAL A 141 -5.03 4.67 5.83
N SER A 142 -3.86 5.10 5.43
CA SER A 142 -3.07 6.14 6.13
C SER A 142 -3.67 7.55 6.02
N GLU A 143 -4.60 7.73 5.09
CA GLU A 143 -5.24 9.01 4.81
C GLU A 143 -6.61 9.13 5.49
N VAL A 144 -7.12 8.06 6.11
CA VAL A 144 -8.41 8.04 6.82
C VAL A 144 -8.50 9.15 7.87
N ARG A 145 -7.41 9.49 8.52
CA ARG A 145 -7.33 10.59 9.50
C ARG A 145 -7.70 11.97 8.93
N TYR A 146 -7.64 12.16 7.63
CA TYR A 146 -8.04 13.42 6.98
C TYR A 146 -9.55 13.50 6.70
N VAL A 147 -10.30 12.43 7.02
CA VAL A 147 -11.76 12.44 6.99
C VAL A 147 -12.23 13.03 8.33
N THR A 148 -12.16 14.35 8.40
CA THR A 148 -12.56 15.13 9.58
C THR A 148 -13.98 15.65 9.44
N VAL A 149 -14.56 16.12 10.52
CA VAL A 149 -15.89 16.74 10.53
C VAL A 149 -15.95 17.89 9.53
N GLU A 150 -14.92 18.75 9.51
CA GLU A 150 -14.81 19.91 8.63
C GLU A 150 -14.67 19.47 7.15
N ALA A 151 -13.90 18.41 6.89
CA ALA A 151 -13.75 17.86 5.55
C ALA A 151 -15.08 17.33 5.01
N VAL A 152 -15.86 16.68 5.87
CA VAL A 152 -17.16 16.10 5.51
C VAL A 152 -18.20 17.20 5.27
N TYR A 153 -18.20 18.28 6.06
CA TYR A 153 -19.04 19.46 5.77
C TYR A 153 -18.73 20.09 4.41
N ARG A 154 -17.45 20.16 4.05
CA ARG A 154 -17.00 20.70 2.75
C ARG A 154 -17.19 19.72 1.58
N GLY A 155 -17.56 18.47 1.83
CA GLY A 155 -17.64 17.41 0.81
C GLY A 155 -16.29 17.01 0.20
N ARG A 156 -15.16 17.42 0.80
CA ARG A 156 -13.81 17.16 0.31
C ARG A 156 -12.77 17.12 1.44
N ALA A 157 -11.84 16.17 1.38
CA ALA A 157 -10.72 16.05 2.29
C ALA A 157 -9.43 16.50 1.58
N LYS A 158 -8.71 17.47 2.14
CA LYS A 158 -7.38 17.90 1.68
C LYS A 158 -6.33 17.06 2.40
N ILE A 159 -5.59 16.26 1.65
CA ILE A 159 -4.55 15.38 2.17
C ILE A 159 -3.20 16.01 1.91
N SER A 160 -2.43 16.22 2.96
CA SER A 160 -1.03 16.61 2.88
C SER A 160 -0.17 15.48 3.47
N LEU A 161 0.49 14.74 2.62
CA LEU A 161 1.30 13.59 3.05
C LEU A 161 2.56 13.46 2.19
N LYS A 162 3.73 13.45 2.83
CA LYS A 162 5.05 13.29 2.17
C LYS A 162 5.27 14.32 1.05
N GLY A 163 5.01 15.60 1.31
CA GLY A 163 5.18 16.69 0.34
C GLY A 163 4.17 16.72 -0.81
N LYS A 164 3.21 15.77 -0.85
CA LYS A 164 2.15 15.75 -1.86
C LYS A 164 0.83 16.22 -1.28
N ILE A 165 0.23 17.20 -1.94
CA ILE A 165 -1.10 17.70 -1.58
C ILE A 165 -2.09 17.19 -2.64
N ARG A 166 -3.17 16.57 -2.17
CA ARG A 166 -4.27 16.15 -3.05
C ARG A 166 -5.61 16.35 -2.36
N THR A 167 -6.65 16.53 -3.15
CA THR A 167 -8.02 16.63 -2.67
C THR A 167 -8.76 15.33 -3.01
N ILE A 168 -9.48 14.79 -2.03
CA ILE A 168 -10.39 13.66 -2.21
C ILE A 168 -11.81 14.19 -2.10
N LEU A 169 -12.66 13.88 -3.09
CA LEU A 169 -14.08 14.17 -3.05
C LEU A 169 -14.81 13.12 -2.21
N LEU A 170 -15.68 13.59 -1.34
CA LEU A 170 -16.53 12.74 -0.49
C LEU A 170 -17.94 12.73 -1.04
N PRO A 171 -18.51 11.57 -1.43
CA PRO A 171 -19.86 11.49 -1.93
C PRO A 171 -20.90 12.02 -0.93
N GLY A 172 -21.86 12.81 -1.37
CA GLY A 172 -22.83 13.45 -0.49
C GLY A 172 -23.62 12.50 0.41
N LYS A 173 -23.95 11.27 -0.09
CA LYS A 173 -24.57 10.22 0.72
C LYS A 173 -23.66 9.76 1.88
N LEU A 174 -22.36 9.65 1.62
CA LEU A 174 -21.37 9.32 2.66
C LEU A 174 -21.25 10.45 3.67
N CYS A 175 -21.17 11.71 3.20
CA CYS A 175 -21.11 12.88 4.09
C CYS A 175 -22.27 12.92 5.07
N ARG A 176 -23.51 12.72 4.59
CA ARG A 176 -24.70 12.68 5.47
C ARG A 176 -24.59 11.60 6.55
N LYS A 177 -24.14 10.40 6.19
CA LYS A 177 -23.94 9.30 7.17
C LYS A 177 -22.86 9.64 8.20
N LEU A 178 -21.72 10.17 7.74
CA LEU A 178 -20.59 10.54 8.61
C LEU A 178 -20.96 11.66 9.58
N LEU A 179 -21.70 12.69 9.13
CA LEU A 179 -22.18 13.77 10.01
C LEU A 179 -23.19 13.26 11.04
N LYS A 180 -24.12 12.36 10.63
CA LYS A 180 -25.04 11.74 11.57
C LYS A 180 -24.29 10.96 12.65
N TYR A 181 -23.29 10.19 12.25
CA TYR A 181 -22.43 9.44 13.17
C TYR A 181 -21.63 10.38 14.10
N ALA A 182 -20.99 11.41 13.57
CA ALA A 182 -20.23 12.38 14.36
C ALA A 182 -21.10 13.04 15.44
N ARG A 183 -22.32 13.48 15.09
CA ARG A 183 -23.29 14.03 16.06
C ARG A 183 -23.67 13.02 17.14
N LYS A 184 -23.96 11.77 16.77
CA LYS A 184 -24.30 10.69 17.70
C LYS A 184 -23.16 10.39 18.67
N GLN A 185 -21.90 10.46 18.19
CA GLN A 185 -20.68 10.24 19.01
C GLN A 185 -20.17 11.51 19.68
N LYS A 186 -20.88 12.64 19.56
CA LYS A 186 -20.48 13.96 20.12
C LYS A 186 -19.12 14.44 19.62
N ILE A 187 -18.71 14.07 18.38
CA ILE A 187 -17.48 14.53 17.75
C ILE A 187 -17.77 15.88 17.08
N ALA A 188 -17.36 16.97 17.71
CA ALA A 188 -17.64 18.32 17.22
C ALA A 188 -16.67 18.75 16.10
N SER A 189 -15.41 18.31 16.14
CA SER A 189 -14.35 18.68 15.20
C SER A 189 -13.28 17.59 15.07
N GLY A 190 -12.42 17.70 14.06
CA GLY A 190 -11.28 16.78 13.86
C GLY A 190 -11.66 15.41 13.29
N GLU A 191 -10.85 14.39 13.56
CA GLU A 191 -11.01 13.04 13.00
C GLU A 191 -12.34 12.39 13.40
N ILE A 192 -13.06 11.81 12.45
CA ILE A 192 -14.34 11.11 12.71
C ILE A 192 -14.12 9.70 13.24
N PHE A 193 -13.07 9.02 12.79
CA PHE A 193 -12.81 7.63 13.14
C PHE A 193 -11.91 7.55 14.37
N LEU A 194 -12.52 7.67 15.55
CA LEU A 194 -11.83 7.63 16.84
C LEU A 194 -11.89 6.26 17.49
N THR A 195 -10.92 5.96 18.34
CA THR A 195 -10.94 4.83 19.29
C THR A 195 -11.78 5.21 20.52
N ARG A 196 -11.98 4.25 21.44
CA ARG A 196 -12.65 4.54 22.72
C ARG A 196 -11.93 5.62 23.56
N ASN A 197 -10.62 5.75 23.37
CA ASN A 197 -9.80 6.75 24.09
C ASN A 197 -9.67 8.05 23.27
N GLU A 198 -10.62 8.34 22.38
CA GLU A 198 -10.70 9.57 21.57
C GLU A 198 -9.47 9.84 20.69
N LYS A 199 -8.65 8.81 20.43
CA LYS A 199 -7.50 8.90 19.53
C LYS A 199 -7.89 8.39 18.14
N GLY A 200 -7.31 8.98 17.09
CA GLY A 200 -7.50 8.52 15.71
C GLY A 200 -7.19 7.02 15.57
N ILE A 201 -8.03 6.31 14.83
CA ILE A 201 -7.87 4.86 14.63
C ILE A 201 -6.57 4.54 13.86
N SER A 202 -5.76 3.64 14.39
CA SER A 202 -4.51 3.20 13.76
C SER A 202 -4.76 2.23 12.59
N ARG A 203 -3.80 2.17 11.64
CA ARG A 203 -3.86 1.20 10.54
C ARG A 203 -3.95 -0.24 11.02
N ARG A 204 -3.26 -0.57 12.12
CA ARG A 204 -3.28 -1.91 12.72
C ARG A 204 -4.68 -2.27 13.25
N GLN A 205 -5.33 -1.33 13.93
CA GLN A 205 -6.70 -1.51 14.42
C GLN A 205 -7.70 -1.67 13.27
N ILE A 206 -7.62 -0.81 12.23
CA ILE A 206 -8.46 -0.95 11.04
C ILE A 206 -8.32 -2.35 10.45
N TRP A 207 -7.08 -2.82 10.28
CA TRP A 207 -6.81 -4.15 9.75
C TRP A 207 -7.40 -5.26 10.64
N ALA A 208 -7.20 -5.19 11.95
CA ALA A 208 -7.71 -6.16 12.91
C ALA A 208 -9.25 -6.19 12.93
N GLU A 209 -9.89 -5.02 12.96
CA GLU A 209 -11.37 -4.92 12.94
C GLU A 209 -11.96 -5.48 11.64
N MET A 210 -11.30 -5.25 10.49
CA MET A 210 -11.72 -5.83 9.21
C MET A 210 -11.59 -7.36 9.21
N LYS A 211 -10.49 -7.90 9.73
CA LYS A 211 -10.25 -9.36 9.83
C LYS A 211 -11.30 -10.05 10.72
N ALA A 212 -11.71 -9.40 11.79
CA ALA A 212 -12.71 -9.94 12.71
C ALA A 212 -14.13 -10.10 12.08
N LEU A 213 -14.36 -9.56 10.88
CA LEU A 213 -15.62 -9.78 10.15
C LEU A 213 -15.60 -11.04 9.29
N CYS A 214 -14.40 -11.54 8.92
CA CYS A 214 -14.23 -12.50 7.84
C CYS A 214 -15.06 -13.79 8.01
N ASP A 215 -14.96 -14.43 9.17
CA ASP A 215 -15.62 -15.71 9.43
C ASP A 215 -17.14 -15.58 9.32
N LYS A 216 -17.72 -14.60 10.02
CA LYS A 216 -19.17 -14.37 10.02
C LYS A 216 -19.70 -13.89 8.67
N ALA A 217 -18.88 -13.20 7.89
CA ALA A 217 -19.23 -12.74 6.56
C ALA A 217 -19.04 -13.82 5.47
N GLY A 218 -18.44 -14.96 5.80
CA GLY A 218 -18.07 -15.99 4.83
C GLY A 218 -17.15 -15.46 3.73
N VAL A 219 -16.14 -14.63 4.13
CA VAL A 219 -15.18 -14.04 3.19
C VAL A 219 -13.76 -14.42 3.59
N ALA A 220 -12.99 -14.95 2.66
CA ALA A 220 -11.61 -15.37 2.91
C ALA A 220 -10.76 -14.21 3.50
N PRO A 221 -10.08 -14.42 4.63
CA PRO A 221 -9.26 -13.38 5.26
C PRO A 221 -8.18 -12.80 4.36
N SER A 222 -7.65 -13.59 3.41
CA SER A 222 -6.66 -13.16 2.42
C SER A 222 -7.18 -12.03 1.50
N LYS A 223 -8.51 -11.89 1.34
CA LYS A 223 -9.14 -10.85 0.53
C LYS A 223 -9.46 -9.56 1.30
N VAL A 224 -9.53 -9.63 2.65
CA VAL A 224 -10.06 -8.55 3.48
C VAL A 224 -8.94 -7.72 4.09
N PHE A 225 -8.58 -6.65 3.39
CA PHE A 225 -7.62 -5.64 3.85
C PHE A 225 -7.87 -4.30 3.11
N PRO A 226 -7.45 -3.15 3.69
CA PRO A 226 -7.83 -1.83 3.15
C PRO A 226 -7.45 -1.60 1.69
N HIS A 227 -6.34 -2.16 1.23
CA HIS A 227 -5.92 -1.99 -0.16
C HIS A 227 -6.87 -2.68 -1.15
N ASN A 228 -7.45 -3.83 -0.78
CA ASN A 228 -8.46 -4.50 -1.61
C ASN A 228 -9.77 -3.72 -1.71
N LEU A 229 -10.18 -2.98 -0.69
CA LEU A 229 -11.30 -2.05 -0.80
C LEU A 229 -11.01 -0.94 -1.83
N ARG A 230 -9.79 -0.41 -1.80
CA ARG A 230 -9.36 0.57 -2.80
C ARG A 230 -9.25 -0.05 -4.21
N HIS A 231 -8.85 -1.32 -4.34
CA HIS A 231 -8.90 -2.05 -5.61
C HIS A 231 -10.34 -2.18 -6.12
N LEU A 232 -11.28 -2.53 -5.24
CA LEU A 232 -12.69 -2.62 -5.60
C LEU A 232 -13.23 -1.27 -6.08
N PHE A 233 -12.92 -0.17 -5.37
CA PHE A 233 -13.24 1.18 -5.81
C PHE A 233 -12.68 1.45 -7.22
N ALA A 234 -11.38 1.23 -7.42
CA ALA A 234 -10.70 1.54 -8.67
C ALA A 234 -11.33 0.82 -9.87
N ARG A 235 -11.63 -0.47 -9.72
CA ARG A 235 -12.28 -1.28 -10.76
C ARG A 235 -13.71 -0.82 -11.03
N THR A 236 -14.46 -0.53 -9.97
CA THR A 236 -15.84 -0.06 -10.11
C THR A 236 -15.87 1.30 -10.80
N PHE A 237 -14.98 2.22 -10.40
CA PHE A 237 -14.85 3.53 -11.02
C PHE A 237 -14.48 3.42 -12.51
N TYR A 238 -13.47 2.59 -12.85
CA TYR A 238 -13.05 2.40 -14.22
C TYR A 238 -14.14 1.76 -15.10
N ARG A 239 -14.92 0.83 -14.56
CA ARG A 239 -16.07 0.25 -15.30
C ARG A 239 -17.07 1.32 -15.74
N VAL A 240 -17.23 2.38 -14.95
CA VAL A 240 -18.17 3.47 -15.23
C VAL A 240 -17.56 4.50 -16.19
N CYS A 241 -16.35 4.99 -15.89
CA CYS A 241 -15.77 6.13 -16.64
C CYS A 241 -14.86 5.73 -17.80
N ARG A 242 -14.33 4.49 -17.82
CA ARG A 242 -13.42 3.95 -18.86
C ARG A 242 -12.17 4.81 -19.14
N ASP A 243 -11.83 5.71 -18.23
CA ASP A 243 -10.71 6.64 -18.34
C ASP A 243 -9.69 6.35 -17.23
N VAL A 244 -8.49 5.90 -17.64
CA VAL A 244 -7.40 5.55 -16.72
C VAL A 244 -6.70 6.78 -16.16
N ALA A 245 -6.63 7.86 -16.92
CA ALA A 245 -6.02 9.11 -16.46
C ALA A 245 -6.87 9.72 -15.34
N LYS A 246 -8.18 9.82 -15.56
CA LYS A 246 -9.13 10.29 -14.56
C LYS A 246 -9.13 9.41 -13.29
N LEU A 247 -9.00 8.09 -13.45
CA LEU A 247 -8.84 7.20 -12.30
C LEU A 247 -7.53 7.45 -11.56
N ALA A 248 -6.41 7.68 -12.27
CA ALA A 248 -5.13 8.01 -11.67
C ALA A 248 -5.20 9.30 -10.84
N ASP A 249 -5.85 10.33 -11.37
CA ASP A 249 -6.08 11.62 -10.68
C ASP A 249 -6.89 11.43 -9.40
N VAL A 250 -8.03 10.73 -9.48
CA VAL A 250 -8.88 10.45 -8.32
C VAL A 250 -8.12 9.65 -7.25
N LEU A 251 -7.32 8.68 -7.65
CA LEU A 251 -6.49 7.90 -6.73
C LEU A 251 -5.25 8.68 -6.23
N GLY A 252 -4.88 9.78 -6.87
CA GLY A 252 -3.67 10.55 -6.56
C GLY A 252 -2.40 9.75 -6.84
N HIS A 253 -2.32 9.15 -8.02
CA HIS A 253 -1.13 8.49 -8.51
C HIS A 253 -0.29 9.46 -9.34
N SER A 254 1.00 9.51 -9.09
CA SER A 254 1.94 10.32 -9.88
C SER A 254 2.30 9.68 -11.23
N SER A 255 1.86 8.44 -11.46
CA SER A 255 2.11 7.70 -12.70
C SER A 255 0.91 6.82 -13.02
N ILE A 256 0.46 6.85 -14.28
CA ILE A 256 -0.59 6.00 -14.82
C ILE A 256 -0.21 4.51 -14.68
N GLU A 257 1.07 4.17 -14.77
CA GLU A 257 1.58 2.82 -14.56
C GLU A 257 1.16 2.23 -13.21
N THR A 258 1.11 3.07 -12.16
CA THR A 258 0.63 2.64 -10.84
C THR A 258 -0.88 2.33 -10.87
N THR A 259 -1.63 2.93 -11.79
CA THR A 259 -3.07 2.72 -11.94
C THR A 259 -3.37 1.47 -12.78
N ARG A 260 -2.51 1.12 -13.72
CA ARG A 260 -2.67 -0.07 -14.57
C ARG A 260 -2.86 -1.36 -13.79
N ILE A 261 -2.26 -1.49 -12.61
CA ILE A 261 -2.41 -2.69 -11.75
C ILE A 261 -3.88 -2.98 -11.39
N TYR A 262 -4.74 -1.95 -11.36
CA TYR A 262 -6.17 -2.11 -11.09
C TYR A 262 -6.98 -2.51 -12.34
N LEU A 263 -6.37 -2.38 -13.52
CA LEU A 263 -7.00 -2.59 -14.81
C LEU A 263 -6.57 -3.92 -15.47
N ILE A 264 -5.66 -4.65 -14.81
CA ILE A 264 -5.25 -5.97 -15.28
C ILE A 264 -6.49 -6.86 -15.28
N SER A 265 -6.86 -7.36 -16.46
CA SER A 265 -7.97 -8.28 -16.64
C SER A 265 -7.58 -9.72 -16.27
N THR A 266 -8.57 -10.57 -16.13
CA THR A 266 -8.34 -12.00 -15.88
C THR A 266 -7.92 -12.70 -17.16
N GLY A 267 -7.31 -13.89 -17.03
CA GLY A 267 -7.01 -14.73 -18.19
C GLY A 267 -8.26 -15.09 -18.98
N THR A 268 -9.39 -15.31 -18.30
CA THR A 268 -10.70 -15.59 -18.93
C THR A 268 -11.25 -14.38 -19.69
N GLU A 269 -11.12 -13.16 -19.15
CA GLU A 269 -11.51 -11.93 -19.86
C GLU A 269 -10.65 -11.71 -21.11
N HIS A 270 -9.35 -11.99 -21.05
CA HIS A 270 -8.47 -11.93 -22.21
C HIS A 270 -8.81 -12.99 -23.25
N ALA A 271 -9.02 -14.24 -22.83
CA ALA A 271 -9.43 -15.31 -23.73
C ALA A 271 -10.75 -14.99 -24.44
N GLY A 272 -11.74 -14.48 -23.71
CA GLY A 272 -13.01 -14.03 -24.30
C GLY A 272 -12.85 -12.83 -25.25
N THR A 273 -11.86 -11.97 -25.03
CA THR A 273 -11.56 -10.88 -25.97
C THR A 273 -10.90 -11.43 -27.23
N LEU A 274 -9.92 -12.33 -27.09
CA LEU A 274 -9.24 -12.96 -28.22
C LEU A 274 -10.22 -13.75 -29.08
N ALA A 275 -11.16 -14.49 -28.48
CA ALA A 275 -12.19 -15.24 -29.23
C ALA A 275 -13.09 -14.31 -30.07
N ARG A 276 -13.36 -13.08 -29.57
CA ARG A 276 -14.16 -12.08 -30.31
C ARG A 276 -13.43 -11.38 -31.45
N LEU A 277 -12.11 -11.52 -31.55
CA LEU A 277 -11.34 -10.94 -32.66
C LEU A 277 -11.65 -11.61 -34.00
N GLY A 278 -12.16 -12.87 -34.02
CA GLY A 278 -12.49 -13.56 -35.22
C GLY A 278 -11.31 -13.81 -36.18
N LEU A 279 -10.08 -13.83 -35.65
CA LEU A 279 -8.86 -14.02 -36.46
C LEU A 279 -8.45 -15.50 -36.63
N VAL A 280 -9.17 -16.41 -36.00
CA VAL A 280 -8.96 -17.85 -36.12
C VAL A 280 -10.22 -18.41 -36.76
N CYS A 281 -10.06 -19.04 -38.00
CA CYS A 281 -11.14 -19.65 -38.76
C CYS A 281 -11.27 -21.14 -38.43
#